data_8e63890a2a6270161ef80b04de69a08c
#
_entry.id   8e63890a2a6270161ef80b04de69a08c
#
_cell.length_a   1.000
_cell.length_b   1.000
_cell.length_c   1.000
_cell.angle_alpha   90.00
_cell.angle_beta   90.00
_cell.angle_gamma   90.00
#
_symmetry.space_group_name_H-M   'P 1'
#
loop_
_entity.id
_entity.type
_entity.pdbx_description
1 polymer ?
#
loop_
_entity_poly.entity_id
_entity_poly.type
_entity_poly.pdbx_seq_one_letter_code
_entity_poly.pdbx_strand_id
1 'polypeptide(L)'
;MSVQRISHHLLLCATPTKAKCCDPKTGLATWNELKRLIKELGLENSDRPEGVVLRSKVDCLRVCEKGPILVVWPDGIWYTDVTTDKIEAIIHQHIINNKPVQAWIHKTTPFQLN
;
A
#
# COMPACT_ATOMS: atom_id res chain seq x y z
N MET A 1 -13.84 0.14 -26.04
CA MET A 1 -12.98 -0.30 -24.92
C MET A 1 -12.11 0.86 -24.48
N SER A 2 -12.02 1.09 -23.18
CA SER A 2 -11.11 2.10 -22.64
C SER A 2 -9.89 1.43 -22.01
N VAL A 3 -8.78 2.15 -22.03
CA VAL A 3 -7.53 1.69 -21.40
C VAL A 3 -7.17 2.69 -20.31
N GLN A 4 -7.01 2.19 -19.09
CA GLN A 4 -6.62 3.00 -17.94
C GLN A 4 -5.26 2.54 -17.44
N ARG A 5 -4.30 3.46 -17.42
CA ARG A 5 -2.97 3.16 -16.88
C ARG A 5 -3.03 3.16 -15.35
N ILE A 6 -2.37 2.17 -14.76
CA ILE A 6 -2.24 2.04 -13.31
C ILE A 6 -0.76 2.23 -12.95
N SER A 7 -0.46 3.18 -12.07
CA SER A 7 0.91 3.36 -11.61
C SER A 7 1.23 2.37 -10.50
N HIS A 8 0.34 2.23 -9.54
CA HIS A 8 0.54 1.35 -8.38
C HIS A 8 -0.79 0.77 -7.93
N HIS A 9 -0.73 -0.42 -7.36
CA HIS A 9 -1.86 -1.01 -6.66
C HIS A 9 -1.38 -1.41 -5.26
N LEU A 10 -1.98 -0.81 -4.25
CA LEU A 10 -1.62 -1.00 -2.85
C LEU A 10 -2.58 -1.99 -2.22
N LEU A 11 -2.04 -3.07 -1.65
CA LEU A 11 -2.82 -4.07 -0.93
C LEU A 11 -2.48 -3.96 0.56
N LEU A 12 -3.49 -3.66 1.37
CA LEU A 12 -3.30 -3.48 2.81
C LEU A 12 -4.05 -4.55 3.59
N CYS A 13 -3.33 -5.34 4.37
CA CYS A 13 -3.91 -6.29 5.32
C CYS A 13 -4.22 -5.53 6.61
N ALA A 14 -5.44 -5.01 6.71
CA ALA A 14 -5.80 -4.07 7.75
C ALA A 14 -6.71 -4.66 8.84
N THR A 15 -7.71 -5.46 8.42
CA THR A 15 -8.68 -6.03 9.35
C THR A 15 -8.91 -7.50 9.02
N PRO A 16 -7.90 -8.35 9.24
CA PRO A 16 -8.02 -9.77 8.87
C PRO A 16 -9.04 -10.50 9.73
N THR A 17 -9.76 -11.45 9.11
CA THR A 17 -10.79 -12.22 9.82
C THR A 17 -10.17 -13.30 10.71
N LYS A 18 -9.10 -13.92 10.26
CA LYS A 18 -8.47 -15.05 10.97
C LYS A 18 -7.05 -14.78 11.41
N ALA A 19 -6.25 -14.17 10.54
CA ALA A 19 -4.86 -13.85 10.87
C ALA A 19 -4.82 -12.65 11.82
N LYS A 20 -3.93 -12.69 12.82
CA LYS A 20 -3.80 -11.62 13.80
C LYS A 20 -2.51 -10.85 13.56
N CYS A 21 -2.36 -10.30 12.37
CA CYS A 21 -1.15 -9.54 12.03
C CYS A 21 -1.14 -8.15 12.65
N CYS A 22 -2.30 -7.62 13.01
CA CYS A 22 -2.36 -6.29 13.62
C CYS A 22 -3.63 -6.14 14.45
N ASP A 23 -3.62 -5.13 15.33
CA ASP A 23 -4.81 -4.71 16.03
C ASP A 23 -5.81 -4.12 15.01
N PRO A 24 -7.07 -4.56 15.01
CA PRO A 24 -8.07 -4.05 14.07
C PRO A 24 -8.23 -2.53 14.08
N LYS A 25 -8.07 -1.89 15.22
CA LYS A 25 -8.16 -0.42 15.30
C LYS A 25 -7.01 0.24 14.56
N THR A 26 -5.79 -0.27 14.74
CA THR A 26 -4.61 0.24 14.05
C THR A 26 -4.73 0.02 12.54
N GLY A 27 -5.15 -1.18 12.15
CA GLY A 27 -5.34 -1.49 10.73
C GLY A 27 -6.38 -0.60 10.07
N LEU A 28 -7.51 -0.40 10.74
CA LEU A 28 -8.56 0.45 10.20
C LEU A 28 -8.12 1.92 10.11
N ALA A 29 -7.38 2.40 11.11
CA ALA A 29 -6.84 3.76 11.09
C ALA A 29 -5.91 3.95 9.88
N THR A 30 -5.02 3.01 9.63
CA THR A 30 -4.11 3.07 8.47
C THR A 30 -4.89 3.02 7.16
N TRP A 31 -5.90 2.17 7.06
CA TRP A 31 -6.74 2.08 5.86
C TRP A 31 -7.46 3.40 5.59
N ASN A 32 -8.03 4.01 6.62
CA ASN A 32 -8.74 5.28 6.48
C ASN A 32 -7.79 6.41 6.09
N GLU A 33 -6.59 6.43 6.63
CA GLU A 33 -5.58 7.41 6.27
C GLU A 33 -5.12 7.22 4.82
N LEU A 34 -4.94 5.98 4.39
CA LEU A 34 -4.61 5.68 3.00
C LEU A 34 -5.68 6.20 2.04
N LYS A 35 -6.96 5.95 2.35
CA LYS A 35 -8.06 6.46 1.53
C LYS A 35 -8.04 7.98 1.45
N ARG A 36 -7.83 8.65 2.59
CA ARG A 36 -7.78 10.11 2.65
C ARG A 36 -6.66 10.67 1.79
N LEU A 37 -5.46 10.09 1.92
CA LEU A 37 -4.29 10.55 1.17
C LEU A 37 -4.47 10.39 -0.34
N ILE A 38 -4.97 9.24 -0.77
CA ILE A 38 -5.19 9.00 -2.21
C ILE A 38 -6.18 10.02 -2.77
N LYS A 39 -7.23 10.32 -2.03
CA LYS A 39 -8.24 11.26 -2.47
C LYS A 39 -7.72 12.69 -2.48
N GLU A 40 -7.10 13.13 -1.39
CA GLU A 40 -6.61 14.51 -1.26
C GLU A 40 -5.50 14.84 -2.23
N LEU A 41 -4.63 13.87 -2.50
CA LEU A 41 -3.48 14.07 -3.39
C LEU A 41 -3.83 13.81 -4.85
N GLY A 42 -5.08 13.49 -5.16
CA GLY A 42 -5.53 13.27 -6.54
C GLY A 42 -4.92 12.06 -7.20
N LEU A 43 -4.50 11.05 -6.43
CA LEU A 43 -3.80 9.89 -6.97
C LEU A 43 -4.71 8.93 -7.72
N GLU A 44 -6.03 9.04 -7.51
CA GLU A 44 -7.01 8.19 -8.20
C GLU A 44 -7.64 8.88 -9.42
N ASN A 45 -7.17 10.07 -9.79
CA ASN A 45 -7.69 10.77 -10.95
C ASN A 45 -7.31 10.04 -12.24
N SER A 46 -8.29 9.84 -13.10
CA SER A 46 -8.10 9.08 -14.34
C SER A 46 -7.16 9.78 -15.34
N ASP A 47 -6.99 11.10 -15.20
CA ASP A 47 -6.12 11.89 -16.08
C ASP A 47 -4.70 12.06 -15.51
N ARG A 48 -4.38 11.40 -14.42
CA ARG A 48 -3.04 11.49 -13.84
C ARG A 48 -2.02 10.92 -14.84
N PRO A 49 -0.97 11.69 -15.23
CA PRO A 49 -0.01 11.25 -16.26
C PRO A 49 0.68 9.93 -15.95
N GLU A 50 1.02 9.69 -14.67
CA GLU A 50 1.69 8.47 -14.23
C GLU A 50 0.75 7.28 -14.15
N GLY A 51 -0.57 7.51 -14.20
CA GLY A 51 -1.58 6.49 -14.00
C GLY A 51 -2.24 6.60 -12.64
N VAL A 52 -3.30 5.85 -12.44
CA VAL A 52 -4.06 5.89 -11.18
C VAL A 52 -3.39 5.00 -10.15
N VAL A 53 -3.59 5.35 -8.87
CA VAL A 53 -3.20 4.51 -7.74
C VAL A 53 -4.45 3.81 -7.25
N LEU A 54 -4.44 2.48 -7.31
CA LEU A 54 -5.52 1.66 -6.77
C LEU A 54 -5.17 1.20 -5.37
N ARG A 55 -6.18 0.96 -4.56
CA ARG A 55 -6.02 0.44 -3.21
C ARG A 55 -7.06 -0.64 -2.93
N SER A 56 -6.64 -1.67 -2.21
CA SER A 56 -7.56 -2.73 -1.80
C SER A 56 -7.21 -3.17 -0.39
N LYS A 57 -8.24 -3.35 0.43
CA LYS A 57 -8.07 -3.94 1.75
C LYS A 57 -8.21 -5.45 1.57
N VAL A 58 -7.21 -6.20 2.02
CA VAL A 58 -7.18 -7.65 1.88
C VAL A 58 -7.24 -8.31 3.25
N ASP A 59 -7.70 -9.54 3.29
CA ASP A 59 -7.87 -10.27 4.54
C ASP A 59 -6.54 -10.74 5.12
N CYS A 60 -5.70 -11.36 4.29
CA CYS A 60 -4.43 -11.90 4.77
C CYS A 60 -3.38 -11.91 3.68
N LEU A 61 -2.18 -11.39 4.01
CA LEU A 61 -1.01 -11.40 3.13
C LEU A 61 0.03 -12.42 3.61
N ARG A 62 -0.35 -13.29 4.54
CA ARG A 62 0.48 -14.36 5.09
C ARG A 62 1.75 -13.88 5.80
N VAL A 63 1.77 -12.64 6.24
CA VAL A 63 2.76 -12.13 7.18
C VAL A 63 1.97 -11.85 8.45
N CYS A 64 2.02 -12.78 9.39
CA CYS A 64 1.12 -12.80 10.54
C CYS A 64 1.63 -12.04 11.74
N GLU A 65 2.59 -11.16 11.57
CA GLU A 65 3.13 -10.35 12.65
C GLU A 65 3.56 -8.98 12.11
N LYS A 66 3.65 -8.01 13.03
CA LYS A 66 4.06 -6.64 12.70
C LYS A 66 3.18 -5.98 11.64
N GLY A 67 1.89 -6.28 11.69
CA GLY A 67 0.92 -5.57 10.83
C GLY A 67 0.63 -4.18 11.36
N PRO A 68 -0.06 -3.33 10.58
CA PRO A 68 -0.58 -3.65 9.24
C PRO A 68 0.51 -3.89 8.19
N ILE A 69 0.21 -4.77 7.24
CA ILE A 69 1.13 -5.13 6.16
C ILE A 69 0.66 -4.46 4.88
N LEU A 70 1.57 -3.80 4.19
CA LEU A 70 1.29 -3.17 2.91
C LEU A 70 2.17 -3.75 1.82
N VAL A 71 1.59 -4.14 0.70
CA VAL A 71 2.37 -4.50 -0.47
C VAL A 71 2.09 -3.50 -1.58
N VAL A 72 3.15 -3.05 -2.25
CA VAL A 72 3.07 -2.07 -3.34
C VAL A 72 3.40 -2.76 -4.65
N TRP A 73 2.41 -2.86 -5.53
CA TRP A 73 2.59 -3.40 -6.88
C TRP A 73 2.63 -2.25 -7.90
N PRO A 74 3.38 -2.35 -8.99
CA PRO A 74 4.10 -3.54 -9.49
C PRO A 74 5.49 -3.74 -8.88
N ASP A 75 5.92 -2.88 -7.98
CA ASP A 75 7.27 -2.94 -7.42
C ASP A 75 7.51 -4.22 -6.60
N GLY A 76 6.46 -4.79 -6.03
CA GLY A 76 6.57 -5.98 -5.22
C GLY A 76 7.27 -5.74 -3.89
N ILE A 77 7.12 -4.54 -3.33
CA ILE A 77 7.75 -4.15 -2.08
C ILE A 77 6.76 -4.29 -0.93
N TRP A 78 7.18 -4.98 0.13
CA TRP A 78 6.36 -5.28 1.30
C TRP A 78 6.86 -4.48 2.49
N TYR A 79 5.95 -3.74 3.11
CA TYR A 79 6.21 -2.98 4.33
C TYR A 79 5.45 -3.59 5.51
N THR A 80 6.08 -3.61 6.69
CA THR A 80 5.44 -4.07 7.92
C THR A 80 5.25 -2.90 8.89
N ASP A 81 4.40 -3.11 9.89
CA ASP A 81 4.12 -2.12 10.94
C ASP A 81 3.72 -0.76 10.36
N VAL A 82 2.83 -0.80 9.35
CA VAL A 82 2.44 0.41 8.61
C VAL A 82 1.37 1.17 9.38
N THR A 83 1.81 2.04 10.27
CA THR A 83 0.96 2.95 11.03
C THR A 83 0.54 4.14 10.16
N THR A 84 -0.31 5.00 10.70
CA THR A 84 -0.76 6.19 9.96
C THR A 84 0.39 7.10 9.57
N ASP A 85 1.39 7.26 10.43
CA ASP A 85 2.57 8.08 10.11
C ASP A 85 3.38 7.45 8.98
N LYS A 86 3.55 6.13 9.02
CA LYS A 86 4.32 5.43 7.99
C LYS A 86 3.60 5.42 6.65
N ILE A 87 2.27 5.23 6.63
CA ILE A 87 1.55 5.24 5.36
C ILE A 87 1.66 6.60 4.66
N GLU A 88 1.63 7.69 5.42
CA GLU A 88 1.82 9.02 4.85
C GLU A 88 3.20 9.15 4.20
N ALA A 89 4.25 8.74 4.91
CA ALA A 89 5.61 8.80 4.38
C ALA A 89 5.78 7.91 3.14
N ILE A 90 5.20 6.71 3.15
CA ILE A 90 5.27 5.80 2.02
C ILE A 90 4.60 6.40 0.80
N ILE A 91 3.43 7.01 0.96
CA ILE A 91 2.73 7.63 -0.16
C ILE A 91 3.56 8.76 -0.76
N HIS A 92 4.09 9.65 0.06
CA HIS A 92 4.88 10.78 -0.45
C HIS A 92 6.21 10.34 -1.06
N GLN A 93 6.94 9.46 -0.39
CA GLN A 93 8.27 9.08 -0.85
C GLN A 93 8.24 8.01 -1.94
N HIS A 94 7.52 6.92 -1.70
CA HIS A 94 7.53 5.79 -2.62
C HIS A 94 6.60 6.01 -3.82
N ILE A 95 5.35 6.40 -3.56
CA ILE A 95 4.35 6.47 -4.62
C ILE A 95 4.51 7.73 -5.47
N ILE A 96 4.68 8.89 -4.85
CA ILE A 96 4.78 10.16 -5.57
C ILE A 96 6.19 10.39 -6.11
N ASN A 97 7.21 10.21 -5.27
CA ASN A 97 8.60 10.48 -5.64
C ASN A 97 9.34 9.26 -6.18
N ASN A 98 8.69 8.11 -6.24
CA ASN A 98 9.21 6.87 -6.80
C ASN A 98 10.50 6.39 -6.11
N LYS A 99 10.60 6.59 -4.79
CA LYS A 99 11.75 6.19 -3.97
C LYS A 99 11.27 5.37 -2.79
N PRO A 100 11.34 4.02 -2.85
CA PRO A 100 10.94 3.18 -1.72
C PRO A 100 11.62 3.59 -0.41
N VAL A 101 10.92 3.40 0.71
CA VAL A 101 11.45 3.71 2.03
C VAL A 101 12.27 2.51 2.50
N GLN A 102 13.56 2.50 2.19
CA GLN A 102 14.43 1.35 2.39
C GLN A 102 14.41 0.81 3.83
N ALA A 103 14.39 1.70 4.82
CA ALA A 103 14.46 1.32 6.23
C ALA A 103 13.27 0.47 6.68
N TRP A 104 12.15 0.52 5.96
CA TRP A 104 10.90 -0.14 6.37
C TRP A 104 10.54 -1.34 5.50
N ILE A 105 11.36 -1.68 4.51
CA ILE A 105 11.07 -2.79 3.62
C ILE A 105 11.26 -4.11 4.37
N HIS A 106 10.22 -4.94 4.36
CA HIS A 106 10.27 -6.28 4.94
C HIS A 106 10.85 -7.28 3.94
N LYS A 107 10.35 -7.25 2.70
CA LYS A 107 10.83 -8.12 1.63
C LYS A 107 10.41 -7.57 0.27
N THR A 108 11.01 -8.13 -0.77
CA THR A 108 10.69 -7.77 -2.16
C THR A 108 10.33 -9.04 -2.93
N THR A 109 9.20 -9.00 -3.64
CA THR A 109 8.71 -10.14 -4.43
C THR A 109 8.38 -9.69 -5.83
N PRO A 110 9.38 -9.52 -6.72
CA PRO A 110 9.10 -9.10 -8.10
C PRO A 110 8.36 -10.20 -8.86
N PHE A 111 7.56 -9.80 -9.84
CA PHE A 111 6.87 -10.77 -10.69
C PHE A 111 7.84 -11.60 -11.51
N GLN A 112 8.98 -11.04 -11.87
CA GLN A 112 9.92 -11.67 -12.77
C GLN A 112 11.35 -11.33 -12.36
N LEU A 113 12.20 -12.36 -12.30
CA LEU A 113 13.63 -12.21 -12.07
C LEU A 113 14.37 -12.56 -13.35
N ASN A 114 15.24 -11.66 -13.80
CA ASN A 114 16.08 -11.85 -14.97
C ASN A 114 17.54 -11.90 -14.57
#